data_b1ee2944f090cdadeb128bc2b7edcf6a
#
_entry.id   b1ee2944f090cdadeb128bc2b7edcf6a
#
_cell.length_a   1.000
_cell.length_b   1.000
_cell.length_c   1.000
_cell.angle_alpha   90.00
_cell.angle_beta   90.00
_cell.angle_gamma   90.00
#
_symmetry.space_group_name_H-M   'P 1'
#
loop_
_entity.id
_entity.type
_entity.pdbx_description
1 polymer ?
#
loop_
_entity_poly.entity_id
_entity_poly.type
_entity_poly.pdbx_seq_one_letter_code
_entity_poly.pdbx_strand_id
1 'polypeptide(L)'
;DFQLKYFQSIDELKKVFNAAYKDSADIDTTELLASVSDLFTSRKTIIELFDMLFNMRILTDPLYSHCLNVGLISRMIGRWLKLGREELNLLTLAGLLHDIGKIKIPDEVLNKPGKLTDSEFALIQRHPIFGYDILKKQPLDPRIKKAALMHHERCDGSGYPSKLTDKFIDDYAMIVGIADVYDAMTAARSYRAP
;
A
#
# COMPACT_ATOMS: atom_id res chain seq x y z
N ASP A 1 -8.47 -2.48 21.76
CA ASP A 1 -8.60 -1.19 21.35
C ASP A 1 -7.88 -0.84 20.04
N PHE A 2 -6.54 -0.86 19.95
CA PHE A 2 -5.82 -0.69 18.67
C PHE A 2 -6.15 -1.82 17.69
N GLN A 3 -6.19 -3.04 18.15
CA GLN A 3 -6.54 -4.20 17.33
C GLN A 3 -7.92 -4.05 16.70
N LEU A 4 -8.92 -3.60 17.43
CA LEU A 4 -10.26 -3.36 16.90
C LEU A 4 -10.24 -2.30 15.79
N LYS A 5 -9.56 -1.16 16.02
CA LYS A 5 -9.40 -0.10 15.02
C LYS A 5 -8.64 -0.57 13.78
N TYR A 6 -7.62 -1.41 13.96
CA TYR A 6 -6.88 -2.01 12.86
C TYR A 6 -7.79 -2.88 11.97
N PHE A 7 -8.60 -3.76 12.58
CA PHE A 7 -9.56 -4.57 11.84
C PHE A 7 -10.62 -3.71 11.13
N GLN A 8 -11.12 -2.67 11.77
CA GLN A 8 -12.04 -1.71 11.14
C GLN A 8 -11.41 -1.07 9.90
N SER A 9 -10.14 -0.65 9.99
CA SER A 9 -9.42 -0.09 8.83
C SER A 9 -9.22 -1.11 7.71
N ILE A 10 -8.99 -2.39 8.05
CA ILE A 10 -8.93 -3.49 7.07
C ILE A 10 -10.29 -3.65 6.36
N ASP A 11 -11.39 -3.61 7.11
CA ASP A 11 -12.72 -3.76 6.53
C ASP A 11 -13.10 -2.60 5.61
N GLU A 12 -12.74 -1.36 5.97
CA GLU A 12 -12.91 -0.21 5.08
C GLU A 12 -12.04 -0.33 3.82
N LEU A 13 -10.78 -0.78 3.95
CA LEU A 13 -9.92 -1.02 2.80
C LEU A 13 -10.48 -2.08 1.86
N LYS A 14 -11.04 -3.17 2.39
CA LYS A 14 -11.73 -4.21 1.61
C LYS A 14 -12.92 -3.65 0.84
N LYS A 15 -13.72 -2.76 1.44
CA LYS A 15 -14.84 -2.10 0.75
C LYS A 15 -14.36 -1.29 -0.46
N VAL A 16 -13.28 -0.51 -0.29
CA VAL A 16 -12.66 0.27 -1.37
C VAL A 16 -12.16 -0.63 -2.51
N PHE A 17 -11.45 -1.72 -2.19
CA PHE A 17 -10.97 -2.69 -3.20
C PHE A 17 -12.13 -3.40 -3.91
N ASN A 18 -13.19 -3.78 -3.20
CA ASN A 18 -14.38 -4.40 -3.78
C ASN A 18 -15.14 -3.43 -4.71
N ALA A 19 -15.23 -2.15 -4.34
CA ALA A 19 -15.81 -1.12 -5.21
C ALA A 19 -14.99 -0.96 -6.50
N ALA A 20 -13.66 -0.95 -6.38
CA ALA A 20 -12.74 -0.92 -7.51
C ALA A 20 -12.85 -2.15 -8.42
N TYR A 21 -13.01 -3.33 -7.83
CA TYR A 21 -13.19 -4.57 -8.58
C TYR A 21 -14.47 -4.56 -9.44
N LYS A 22 -15.55 -4.00 -8.89
CA LYS A 22 -16.85 -3.85 -9.57
C LYS A 22 -16.90 -2.70 -10.58
N ASP A 23 -15.76 -2.01 -10.81
CA ASP A 23 -15.65 -0.84 -11.70
C ASP A 23 -16.64 0.28 -11.33
N SER A 24 -16.86 0.48 -10.02
CA SER A 24 -17.73 1.53 -9.51
C SER A 24 -17.24 2.91 -9.95
N ALA A 25 -18.16 3.81 -10.29
CA ALA A 25 -17.81 5.13 -10.82
C ALA A 25 -17.03 5.98 -9.82
N ASP A 26 -17.38 5.89 -8.53
CA ASP A 26 -16.73 6.65 -7.46
C ASP A 26 -16.34 5.71 -6.31
N ILE A 27 -15.05 5.72 -5.96
CA ILE A 27 -14.52 5.03 -4.78
C ILE A 27 -14.45 6.05 -3.64
N ASP A 28 -15.34 5.92 -2.66
CA ASP A 28 -15.27 6.74 -1.45
C ASP A 28 -14.16 6.25 -0.52
N THR A 29 -13.19 7.13 -0.27
CA THR A 29 -12.06 6.86 0.63
C THR A 29 -12.17 7.59 1.96
N THR A 30 -13.28 8.27 2.23
CA THR A 30 -13.48 9.14 3.41
C THR A 30 -13.42 8.33 4.70
N GLU A 31 -14.24 7.28 4.79
CA GLU A 31 -14.29 6.42 5.97
C GLU A 31 -12.97 5.65 6.18
N LEU A 32 -12.34 5.19 5.09
CA LEU A 32 -11.04 4.56 5.15
C LEU A 32 -9.99 5.51 5.75
N LEU A 33 -9.93 6.74 5.27
CA LEU A 33 -8.96 7.73 5.77
C LEU A 33 -9.24 8.11 7.23
N ALA A 34 -10.52 8.22 7.62
CA ALA A 34 -10.93 8.48 9.00
C ALA A 34 -10.49 7.35 9.93
N SER A 35 -10.79 6.09 9.59
CA SER A 35 -10.42 4.92 10.39
C SER A 35 -8.90 4.79 10.56
N VAL A 36 -8.12 5.00 9.48
CA VAL A 36 -6.66 4.97 9.53
C VAL A 36 -6.10 6.14 10.36
N SER A 37 -6.70 7.33 10.28
CA SER A 37 -6.29 8.48 11.09
C SER A 37 -6.47 8.22 12.59
N ASP A 38 -7.51 7.48 12.98
CA ASP A 38 -7.79 7.10 14.36
C ASP A 38 -6.73 6.16 14.97
N LEU A 39 -6.00 5.40 14.16
CA LEU A 39 -4.87 4.59 14.62
C LEU A 39 -3.72 5.45 15.17
N PHE A 40 -3.57 6.69 14.69
CA PHE A 40 -2.55 7.63 15.13
C PHE A 40 -2.97 8.51 16.33
N THR A 41 -4.24 8.52 16.71
CA THR A 41 -4.75 9.36 17.82
C THR A 41 -4.43 8.79 19.20
N SER A 42 -4.17 7.47 19.29
CA SER A 42 -3.65 6.88 20.51
C SER A 42 -2.22 7.38 20.75
N ARG A 43 -1.93 7.88 21.97
CA ARG A 43 -0.62 8.45 22.39
C ARG A 43 0.50 7.42 22.44
N LYS A 44 0.67 6.63 21.38
CA LYS A 44 1.69 5.59 21.31
C LYS A 44 2.96 6.13 20.68
N THR A 45 4.08 5.66 21.19
CA THR A 45 5.37 5.92 20.57
C THR A 45 5.42 5.25 19.19
N ILE A 46 6.31 5.73 18.34
CA ILE A 46 6.54 5.12 17.00
C ILE A 46 6.93 3.64 17.15
N ILE A 47 7.70 3.29 18.18
CA ILE A 47 8.13 1.90 18.44
C ILE A 47 6.91 1.02 18.74
N GLU A 48 6.02 1.47 19.61
CA GLU A 48 4.78 0.73 19.92
C GLU A 48 3.90 0.52 18.67
N LEU A 49 3.84 1.51 17.78
CA LEU A 49 3.11 1.37 16.53
C LEU A 49 3.72 0.27 15.64
N PHE A 50 5.04 0.24 15.48
CA PHE A 50 5.71 -0.81 14.70
C PHE A 50 5.52 -2.19 15.31
N ASP A 51 5.66 -2.34 16.62
CA ASP A 51 5.43 -3.62 17.30
C ASP A 51 3.99 -4.12 17.08
N MET A 52 3.03 -3.22 17.10
CA MET A 52 1.63 -3.56 16.83
C MET A 52 1.41 -3.97 15.37
N LEU A 53 1.92 -3.22 14.40
CA LEU A 53 1.82 -3.56 12.99
C LEU A 53 2.41 -4.95 12.71
N PHE A 54 3.54 -5.25 13.33
CA PHE A 54 4.18 -6.56 13.23
C PHE A 54 3.28 -7.69 13.74
N ASN A 55 2.67 -7.51 14.92
CA ASN A 55 1.82 -8.53 15.54
C ASN A 55 0.47 -8.71 14.83
N MET A 56 -0.06 -7.67 14.16
CA MET A 56 -1.37 -7.72 13.51
C MET A 56 -1.36 -8.49 12.18
N ARG A 57 -0.21 -8.61 11.51
CA ARG A 57 -0.08 -9.30 10.21
C ARG A 57 -0.53 -10.75 10.22
N ILE A 58 -0.34 -11.46 11.32
CA ILE A 58 -0.65 -12.89 11.45
C ILE A 58 -2.17 -13.13 11.50
N LEU A 59 -2.94 -12.10 11.81
CA LEU A 59 -4.37 -12.20 12.11
C LEU A 59 -5.27 -11.77 10.94
N THR A 60 -4.70 -11.30 9.83
CA THR A 60 -5.45 -10.72 8.72
C THR A 60 -4.97 -11.23 7.37
N ASP A 61 -5.79 -10.98 6.33
CA ASP A 61 -5.41 -11.25 4.94
C ASP A 61 -4.11 -10.50 4.59
N PRO A 62 -3.10 -11.19 4.04
CA PRO A 62 -1.77 -10.61 3.80
C PRO A 62 -1.79 -9.38 2.88
N LEU A 63 -2.65 -9.33 1.85
CA LEU A 63 -2.74 -8.20 0.93
C LEU A 63 -3.20 -6.94 1.65
N TYR A 64 -4.30 -7.02 2.39
CA TYR A 64 -4.88 -5.85 3.05
C TYR A 64 -4.06 -5.38 4.24
N SER A 65 -3.47 -6.31 5.01
CA SER A 65 -2.55 -5.94 6.09
C SER A 65 -1.30 -5.25 5.57
N HIS A 66 -0.74 -5.72 4.46
CA HIS A 66 0.36 -5.07 3.77
C HIS A 66 0.00 -3.65 3.33
N CYS A 67 -1.09 -3.48 2.59
CA CYS A 67 -1.53 -2.17 2.12
C CYS A 67 -1.77 -1.19 3.29
N LEU A 68 -2.41 -1.66 4.38
CA LEU A 68 -2.62 -0.84 5.57
C LEU A 68 -1.29 -0.43 6.22
N ASN A 69 -0.37 -1.37 6.39
CA ASN A 69 0.94 -1.09 6.96
C ASN A 69 1.74 -0.10 6.11
N VAL A 70 1.77 -0.29 4.79
CA VAL A 70 2.45 0.63 3.86
C VAL A 70 1.85 2.04 3.96
N GLY A 71 0.52 2.17 4.05
CA GLY A 71 -0.15 3.46 4.27
C GLY A 71 0.26 4.13 5.59
N LEU A 72 0.31 3.35 6.69
CA LEU A 72 0.72 3.83 8.00
C LEU A 72 2.21 4.24 8.03
N ILE A 73 3.09 3.43 7.44
CA ILE A 73 4.53 3.73 7.37
C ILE A 73 4.78 4.96 6.49
N SER A 74 4.10 5.07 5.35
CA SER A 74 4.19 6.26 4.47
C SER A 74 3.79 7.53 5.22
N ARG A 75 2.68 7.49 5.99
CA ARG A 75 2.26 8.60 6.85
C ARG A 75 3.31 8.97 7.89
N MET A 76 3.97 7.98 8.49
CA MET A 76 5.06 8.21 9.46
C MET A 76 6.25 8.91 8.81
N ILE A 77 6.69 8.45 7.63
CA ILE A 77 7.76 9.09 6.86
C ILE A 77 7.36 10.53 6.54
N GLY A 78 6.13 10.76 6.08
CA GLY A 78 5.61 12.10 5.82
C GLY A 78 5.64 13.01 7.05
N ARG A 79 5.34 12.50 8.25
CA ARG A 79 5.48 13.26 9.50
C ARG A 79 6.92 13.64 9.81
N TRP A 80 7.89 12.75 9.57
CA TRP A 80 9.32 13.06 9.72
C TRP A 80 9.78 14.12 8.73
N LEU A 81 9.22 14.11 7.52
CA LEU A 81 9.44 15.15 6.50
C LEU A 81 8.66 16.44 6.78
N LYS A 82 7.88 16.50 7.88
CA LYS A 82 7.08 17.65 8.31
C LYS A 82 6.02 18.10 7.29
N LEU A 83 5.46 17.14 6.55
CA LEU A 83 4.37 17.40 5.62
C LEU A 83 3.12 17.89 6.35
N GLY A 84 2.35 18.77 5.68
CA GLY A 84 1.07 19.26 6.16
C GLY A 84 -0.01 18.18 6.24
N ARG A 85 -1.12 18.46 6.94
CA ARG A 85 -2.18 17.48 7.18
C ARG A 85 -2.78 16.93 5.89
N GLU A 86 -3.00 17.77 4.88
CA GLU A 86 -3.54 17.35 3.59
C GLU A 86 -2.58 16.41 2.85
N GLU A 87 -1.30 16.77 2.80
CA GLU A 87 -0.27 15.95 2.19
C GLU A 87 -0.10 14.61 2.89
N LEU A 88 -0.16 14.59 4.23
CA LEU A 88 -0.16 13.35 5.01
C LEU A 88 -1.35 12.45 4.66
N ASN A 89 -2.53 13.01 4.46
CA ASN A 89 -3.71 12.24 4.08
C ASN A 89 -3.56 11.67 2.67
N LEU A 90 -3.09 12.46 1.72
CA LEU A 90 -2.83 12.00 0.35
C LEU A 90 -1.75 10.91 0.31
N LEU A 91 -0.65 11.11 1.04
CA LEU A 91 0.42 10.11 1.13
C LEU A 91 -0.04 8.81 1.80
N THR A 92 -0.91 8.92 2.81
CA THR A 92 -1.54 7.74 3.43
C THR A 92 -2.36 6.97 2.41
N LEU A 93 -3.24 7.65 1.67
CA LEU A 93 -4.05 7.03 0.62
C LEU A 93 -3.19 6.42 -0.49
N ALA A 94 -2.09 7.09 -0.87
CA ALA A 94 -1.14 6.56 -1.84
C ALA A 94 -0.58 5.21 -1.40
N GLY A 95 -0.17 5.09 -0.13
CA GLY A 95 0.29 3.82 0.44
C GLY A 95 -0.81 2.76 0.57
N LEU A 96 -2.04 3.15 0.97
CA LEU A 96 -3.18 2.23 1.09
C LEU A 96 -3.60 1.63 -0.26
N LEU A 97 -3.49 2.39 -1.35
CA LEU A 97 -3.99 2.03 -2.67
C LEU A 97 -2.89 1.61 -3.66
N HIS A 98 -1.60 1.60 -3.26
CA HIS A 98 -0.50 1.30 -4.17
C HIS A 98 -0.64 -0.03 -4.89
N ASP A 99 -1.15 -1.03 -4.18
CA ASP A 99 -1.30 -2.42 -4.63
C ASP A 99 -2.71 -2.78 -5.14
N ILE A 100 -3.60 -1.80 -5.30
CA ILE A 100 -5.00 -2.05 -5.72
C ILE A 100 -5.10 -2.83 -7.03
N GLY A 101 -4.11 -2.73 -7.90
CA GLY A 101 -4.06 -3.46 -9.16
C GLY A 101 -3.91 -4.97 -9.01
N LYS A 102 -3.50 -5.47 -7.84
CA LYS A 102 -3.43 -6.90 -7.55
C LYS A 102 -4.78 -7.62 -7.65
N ILE A 103 -5.91 -6.89 -7.50
CA ILE A 103 -7.25 -7.45 -7.73
C ILE A 103 -7.49 -7.95 -9.16
N LYS A 104 -6.65 -7.55 -10.13
CA LYS A 104 -6.71 -8.02 -11.52
C LYS A 104 -5.78 -9.20 -11.79
N ILE A 105 -5.00 -9.63 -10.81
CA ILE A 105 -4.14 -10.82 -10.92
C ILE A 105 -4.97 -12.05 -10.48
N PRO A 106 -4.95 -13.15 -11.25
CA PRO A 106 -5.63 -14.38 -10.86
C PRO A 106 -5.12 -14.91 -9.50
N ASP A 107 -6.03 -15.37 -8.66
CA ASP A 107 -5.71 -15.84 -7.30
C ASP A 107 -4.72 -17.01 -7.32
N GLU A 108 -4.80 -17.90 -8.30
CA GLU A 108 -3.88 -19.02 -8.49
C GLU A 108 -2.42 -18.57 -8.76
N VAL A 109 -2.23 -17.36 -9.28
CA VAL A 109 -0.90 -16.77 -9.49
C VAL A 109 -0.46 -16.00 -8.26
N LEU A 110 -1.37 -15.16 -7.71
CA LEU A 110 -1.06 -14.28 -6.58
C LEU A 110 -0.74 -15.08 -5.32
N ASN A 111 -1.47 -16.18 -5.07
CA ASN A 111 -1.37 -17.03 -3.89
C ASN A 111 -0.66 -18.37 -4.17
N LYS A 112 0.08 -18.47 -5.28
CA LYS A 112 0.76 -19.71 -5.67
C LYS A 112 1.76 -20.15 -4.61
N PRO A 113 1.65 -21.37 -4.07
CA PRO A 113 2.67 -21.91 -3.20
C PRO A 113 3.93 -22.26 -3.98
N GLY A 114 5.07 -21.66 -3.61
CA GLY A 114 6.36 -21.92 -4.23
C GLY A 114 6.82 -20.85 -5.24
N LYS A 115 7.72 -21.22 -6.13
CA LYS A 115 8.31 -20.29 -7.09
C LYS A 115 7.37 -20.00 -8.26
N LEU A 116 7.27 -18.73 -8.62
CA LEU A 116 6.59 -18.28 -9.83
C LEU A 116 7.44 -18.65 -11.07
N THR A 117 6.77 -18.96 -12.16
CA THR A 117 7.40 -18.99 -13.47
C THR A 117 7.70 -17.55 -13.95
N ASP A 118 8.56 -17.40 -14.96
CA ASP A 118 8.87 -16.07 -15.52
C ASP A 118 7.61 -15.37 -16.06
N SER A 119 6.69 -16.11 -16.66
CA SER A 119 5.42 -15.57 -17.18
C SER A 119 4.47 -15.13 -16.05
N GLU A 120 4.37 -15.90 -14.97
CA GLU A 120 3.58 -15.53 -13.80
C GLU A 120 4.17 -14.30 -13.10
N PHE A 121 5.50 -14.24 -12.96
CA PHE A 121 6.18 -13.09 -12.40
C PHE A 121 5.97 -11.84 -13.26
N ALA A 122 6.11 -11.96 -14.59
CA ALA A 122 5.82 -10.88 -15.53
C ALA A 122 4.35 -10.39 -15.42
N LEU A 123 3.40 -11.29 -15.15
CA LEU A 123 2.00 -10.92 -14.92
C LEU A 123 1.84 -10.13 -13.61
N ILE A 124 2.48 -10.56 -12.53
CA ILE A 124 2.46 -9.81 -11.26
C ILE A 124 3.07 -8.43 -11.45
N GLN A 125 4.16 -8.28 -12.19
CA GLN A 125 4.78 -6.99 -12.47
C GLN A 125 3.87 -5.99 -13.23
N ARG A 126 2.70 -6.42 -13.70
CA ARG A 126 1.70 -5.55 -14.32
C ARG A 126 0.74 -4.89 -13.34
N HIS A 127 0.72 -5.30 -12.05
CA HIS A 127 -0.22 -4.70 -11.09
C HIS A 127 -0.09 -3.17 -10.95
N PRO A 128 1.10 -2.52 -11.10
CA PRO A 128 1.16 -1.06 -11.05
C PRO A 128 0.38 -0.41 -12.20
N ILE A 129 0.45 -1.01 -13.40
CA ILE A 129 -0.32 -0.54 -14.55
C ILE A 129 -1.83 -0.74 -14.30
N PHE A 130 -2.23 -1.92 -13.82
CA PHE A 130 -3.62 -2.19 -13.50
C PHE A 130 -4.16 -1.25 -12.40
N GLY A 131 -3.34 -0.98 -11.37
CA GLY A 131 -3.68 -0.03 -10.30
C GLY A 131 -3.90 1.37 -10.84
N TYR A 132 -2.98 1.85 -11.67
CA TYR A 132 -3.14 3.15 -12.33
C TYR A 132 -4.40 3.20 -13.20
N ASP A 133 -4.68 2.15 -13.99
CA ASP A 133 -5.86 2.07 -14.86
C ASP A 133 -7.18 2.10 -14.07
N ILE A 134 -7.20 1.52 -12.89
CA ILE A 134 -8.33 1.60 -11.96
C ILE A 134 -8.45 3.02 -11.41
N LEU A 135 -7.37 3.55 -10.84
CA LEU A 135 -7.40 4.81 -10.12
C LEU A 135 -7.51 6.05 -11.03
N LYS A 136 -7.07 5.98 -12.30
CA LYS A 136 -7.18 7.11 -13.23
C LYS A 136 -8.63 7.53 -13.50
N LYS A 137 -9.58 6.61 -13.36
CA LYS A 137 -11.02 6.83 -13.53
C LYS A 137 -11.66 7.53 -12.31
N GLN A 138 -10.94 7.56 -11.18
CA GLN A 138 -11.46 8.05 -9.91
C GLN A 138 -11.11 9.53 -9.69
N PRO A 139 -11.95 10.31 -8.98
CA PRO A 139 -11.69 11.71 -8.64
C PRO A 139 -10.65 11.83 -7.51
N LEU A 140 -9.51 11.15 -7.65
CA LEU A 140 -8.40 11.15 -6.70
C LEU A 140 -7.26 12.06 -7.18
N ASP A 141 -6.47 12.56 -6.22
CA ASP A 141 -5.27 13.35 -6.51
C ASP A 141 -4.30 12.57 -7.43
N PRO A 142 -3.71 13.22 -8.44
CA PRO A 142 -2.77 12.57 -9.35
C PRO A 142 -1.59 11.87 -8.69
N ARG A 143 -1.13 12.35 -7.51
CA ARG A 143 -0.01 11.75 -6.77
C ARG A 143 -0.34 10.34 -6.26
N ILE A 144 -1.60 10.09 -5.85
CA ILE A 144 -2.07 8.75 -5.46
C ILE A 144 -1.98 7.79 -6.65
N LYS A 145 -2.44 8.25 -7.82
CA LYS A 145 -2.42 7.46 -9.08
C LYS A 145 -1.00 7.14 -9.53
N LYS A 146 -0.10 8.12 -9.43
CA LYS A 146 1.32 7.95 -9.76
C LYS A 146 2.01 7.01 -8.77
N ALA A 147 1.69 7.08 -7.47
CA ALA A 147 2.24 6.17 -6.49
C ALA A 147 1.89 4.71 -6.83
N ALA A 148 0.64 4.42 -7.20
CA ALA A 148 0.25 3.08 -7.66
C ALA A 148 1.03 2.63 -8.92
N LEU A 149 1.34 3.54 -9.83
CA LEU A 149 2.09 3.22 -11.05
C LEU A 149 3.59 3.00 -10.81
N MET A 150 4.20 3.78 -9.91
CA MET A 150 5.65 3.97 -9.87
C MET A 150 6.33 3.40 -8.60
N HIS A 151 5.59 2.84 -7.61
CA HIS A 151 6.19 2.41 -6.34
C HIS A 151 7.26 1.31 -6.48
N HIS A 152 7.28 0.59 -7.59
CA HIS A 152 8.30 -0.38 -7.92
C HIS A 152 9.42 0.17 -8.84
N GLU A 153 9.36 1.44 -9.21
CA GLU A 153 10.49 2.06 -9.88
C GLU A 153 11.68 2.20 -8.94
N ARG A 154 12.87 2.24 -9.49
CA ARG A 154 14.12 2.38 -8.73
C ARG A 154 14.93 3.52 -9.31
N CYS A 155 15.56 4.33 -8.46
CA CYS A 155 16.29 5.54 -8.85
C CYS A 155 17.37 5.29 -9.91
N ASP A 156 17.89 4.05 -9.99
CA ASP A 156 18.89 3.62 -10.97
C ASP A 156 18.29 3.10 -12.30
N GLY A 157 16.95 3.13 -12.44
CA GLY A 157 16.25 2.63 -13.63
C GLY A 157 16.11 1.10 -13.71
N SER A 158 16.47 0.38 -12.64
CA SER A 158 16.32 -1.09 -12.59
C SER A 158 14.90 -1.55 -12.24
N GLY A 159 14.01 -0.62 -11.90
CA GLY A 159 12.63 -0.88 -11.49
C GLY A 159 11.68 -1.22 -12.64
N TYR A 160 10.41 -1.25 -12.36
CA TYR A 160 9.32 -1.48 -13.32
C TYR A 160 8.08 -0.64 -12.95
N PRO A 161 7.13 -0.39 -13.87
CA PRO A 161 7.03 -0.94 -15.22
C PRO A 161 7.77 -0.14 -16.28
N SER A 162 8.16 1.12 -16.03
CA SER A 162 8.66 2.05 -17.05
C SER A 162 10.16 2.25 -16.99
N LYS A 163 10.86 1.67 -16.00
CA LYS A 163 12.31 1.81 -15.77
C LYS A 163 12.76 3.26 -15.65
N LEU A 164 11.99 4.03 -14.87
CA LEU A 164 12.26 5.44 -14.61
C LEU A 164 13.49 5.60 -13.71
N THR A 165 14.21 6.71 -13.91
CA THR A 165 15.25 7.15 -12.97
C THR A 165 14.69 8.17 -11.99
N ASP A 166 15.46 8.50 -10.95
CA ASP A 166 15.11 9.42 -9.86
C ASP A 166 14.39 10.69 -10.30
N LYS A 167 14.83 11.29 -11.42
CA LYS A 167 14.27 12.55 -11.96
C LYS A 167 12.82 12.46 -12.43
N PHE A 168 12.33 11.24 -12.70
CA PHE A 168 11.01 11.02 -13.28
C PHE A 168 10.06 10.28 -12.33
N ILE A 169 10.56 9.79 -11.20
CA ILE A 169 9.73 9.13 -10.18
C ILE A 169 9.11 10.21 -9.30
N ASP A 170 7.79 10.12 -9.10
CA ASP A 170 7.06 11.02 -8.20
C ASP A 170 7.49 10.81 -6.74
N ASP A 171 7.63 11.89 -5.96
CA ASP A 171 8.08 11.85 -4.56
C ASP A 171 7.20 10.93 -3.70
N TYR A 172 5.87 10.93 -3.91
CA TYR A 172 4.96 10.03 -3.20
C TYR A 172 5.23 8.56 -3.55
N ALA A 173 5.52 8.28 -4.81
CA ALA A 173 5.90 6.94 -5.24
C ALA A 173 7.22 6.47 -4.61
N MET A 174 8.20 7.36 -4.46
CA MET A 174 9.46 7.06 -3.77
C MET A 174 9.22 6.72 -2.29
N ILE A 175 8.43 7.53 -1.59
CA ILE A 175 8.11 7.29 -0.17
C ILE A 175 7.33 5.97 -0.01
N VAL A 176 6.32 5.74 -0.84
CA VAL A 176 5.53 4.50 -0.82
C VAL A 176 6.41 3.30 -1.14
N GLY A 177 7.31 3.40 -2.13
CA GLY A 177 8.24 2.33 -2.47
C GLY A 177 9.22 1.98 -1.34
N ILE A 178 9.67 2.97 -0.56
CA ILE A 178 10.48 2.73 0.65
C ILE A 178 9.65 2.02 1.72
N ALA A 179 8.42 2.46 1.95
CA ALA A 179 7.51 1.87 2.93
C ALA A 179 7.15 0.42 2.57
N ASP A 180 6.89 0.15 1.28
CA ASP A 180 6.63 -1.19 0.73
C ASP A 180 7.79 -2.15 0.99
N VAL A 181 9.00 -1.77 0.60
CA VAL A 181 10.21 -2.59 0.85
C VAL A 181 10.42 -2.84 2.34
N TYR A 182 10.25 -1.81 3.17
CA TYR A 182 10.39 -1.96 4.61
C TYR A 182 9.38 -2.96 5.19
N ASP A 183 8.11 -2.85 4.80
CA ASP A 183 7.06 -3.75 5.24
C ASP A 183 7.34 -5.19 4.79
N ALA A 184 7.71 -5.41 3.53
CA ALA A 184 8.07 -6.72 2.99
C ALA A 184 9.26 -7.35 3.73
N MET A 185 10.33 -6.58 3.99
CA MET A 185 11.52 -7.07 4.70
C MET A 185 11.24 -7.46 6.15
N THR A 186 10.39 -6.71 6.84
CA THR A 186 10.03 -6.98 8.24
C THR A 186 9.04 -8.14 8.35
N ALA A 187 8.17 -8.36 7.37
CA ALA A 187 7.30 -9.53 7.29
C ALA A 187 8.09 -10.85 7.14
N ALA A 188 9.13 -10.87 6.30
CA ALA A 188 9.93 -12.06 6.05
C ALA A 188 10.66 -12.58 7.30
N ARG A 189 10.93 -11.72 8.29
CA ARG A 189 11.58 -12.14 9.55
C ARG A 189 10.68 -12.99 10.45
N SER A 190 9.35 -12.91 10.32
CA SER A 190 8.41 -13.71 11.10
C SER A 190 8.38 -15.19 10.71
N TYR A 191 8.92 -15.56 9.55
CA TYR A 191 9.00 -16.95 9.04
C TYR A 191 10.40 -17.59 9.15
N ARG A 192 11.40 -16.88 9.66
CA ARG A 192 12.69 -17.50 10.01
C ARG A 192 12.61 -17.98 11.45
N ALA A 193 12.47 -19.30 11.63
CA ALA A 193 12.76 -19.94 12.91
C ALA A 193 14.16 -19.53 13.38
N PRO A 194 14.37 -19.44 14.70
CA PRO A 194 15.64 -19.06 15.27
C PRO A 194 16.77 -20.03 14.86
#